data_9e2e4a4d5ded3837b1c6b9024b6808e3
#
_entry.id   9e2e4a4d5ded3837b1c6b9024b6808e3
#
_cell.length_a   1.000
_cell.length_b   1.000
_cell.length_c   1.000
_cell.angle_alpha   90.00
_cell.angle_beta   90.00
_cell.angle_gamma   90.00
#
_symmetry.space_group_name_H-M   'P 1'
#
loop_
_entity.id
_entity.type
_entity.pdbx_description
1 polymer ?
#
loop_
_entity_poly.entity_id
_entity_poly.type
_entity_poly.pdbx_seq_one_letter_code
_entity_poly.pdbx_strand_id
1 'polypeptide(L)'
;MCLVLGLSKMIVPLLFCAVLAFFVFKYVYGGSGPNPFEKDTREPLKKMVHDKKEKNKVLKQGFVASKVPENLDAIIIGSGVGGLGLAVLLAKVGKRVLVLEQHDRAGGCCHTFTEKGFEFDVGIHYVGELSENTPFYCTLEQMTNGQLQWEPLENPFDMVLLGPPKNRRCYPIYSGKARFTEELKKRFPGEEKAIDDFTRLSLTTGNGIWIVAMLKLMPVMVAKLLISSGLLKYVSTFYKMAPRTLADVVNELTANKDLRAVLTYIFGTYGNPPKDASFSMHSLITAHYMRGAWYPKGGSSQIAYNMIPIVEKAGGAVLVRAPVNRILFNSAQEACGVSVLKGQEEVHIHAPMVISNAGIFNTYEKLLPKELQATPAIQKQLSMVKHGGSGLSIFLGLNGTKEELGLKADNYWIFPDNNYEEMLDNYFRGDREESCKNLPVLFASSPSAKDSTWNERSPGKSTMTLVSFAPFEWFEQWKDEKVTNRSADYKALKQKFIDAALEVVLEVFPKITRDKIEYIDAGTPLTNMHYIGAPKGEVYGIDHGMTRFDPEFNTLMRPQTPLKNLYLTGQDLFTCGFGGALAGALSCGSVILNRNLHLDAIALAKRMKHLSKKMKGE
;
A
#
# COMPACT_ATOMS: atom_id res chain seq x y z
N MET A 1 -49.55 -33.15 -7.34
CA MET A 1 -48.64 -32.79 -6.24
C MET A 1 -47.17 -32.83 -6.65
N CYS A 2 -46.67 -33.82 -7.39
CA CYS A 2 -45.25 -33.89 -7.82
C CYS A 2 -44.83 -32.75 -8.82
N LEU A 3 -45.72 -32.31 -9.72
CA LEU A 3 -45.41 -31.22 -10.66
C LEU A 3 -45.25 -29.85 -9.96
N VAL A 4 -46.03 -29.57 -8.93
CA VAL A 4 -45.97 -28.32 -8.15
C VAL A 4 -44.73 -28.26 -7.31
N LEU A 5 -44.27 -29.40 -6.74
CA LEU A 5 -43.02 -29.52 -5.99
C LEU A 5 -41.79 -29.42 -6.91
N GLY A 6 -41.88 -29.87 -8.16
CA GLY A 6 -40.81 -29.71 -9.16
C GLY A 6 -40.66 -28.27 -9.65
N LEU A 7 -41.75 -27.58 -9.89
CA LEU A 7 -41.78 -26.16 -10.30
C LEU A 7 -41.24 -25.24 -9.17
N SER A 8 -41.60 -25.49 -7.90
CA SER A 8 -41.12 -24.68 -6.80
C SER A 8 -39.60 -24.81 -6.59
N LYS A 9 -39.03 -26.00 -6.85
CA LYS A 9 -37.56 -26.25 -6.75
C LYS A 9 -36.77 -25.53 -7.83
N MET A 10 -37.37 -25.14 -8.96
CA MET A 10 -36.72 -24.36 -10.00
C MET A 10 -37.01 -22.84 -9.88
N ILE A 11 -38.23 -22.48 -9.48
CA ILE A 11 -38.66 -21.08 -9.39
C ILE A 11 -37.92 -20.34 -8.27
N VAL A 12 -37.69 -20.96 -7.11
CA VAL A 12 -37.00 -20.33 -6.00
C VAL A 12 -35.54 -19.99 -6.34
N PRO A 13 -34.69 -20.89 -6.92
CA PRO A 13 -33.37 -20.53 -7.39
C PRO A 13 -33.36 -19.48 -8.49
N LEU A 14 -34.31 -19.51 -9.43
CA LEU A 14 -34.42 -18.51 -10.51
C LEU A 14 -34.79 -17.13 -9.97
N LEU A 15 -35.76 -17.03 -9.06
CA LEU A 15 -36.09 -15.79 -8.34
C LEU A 15 -34.90 -15.28 -7.53
N PHE A 16 -34.19 -16.16 -6.85
CA PHE A 16 -32.98 -15.82 -6.11
C PHE A 16 -31.91 -15.25 -7.04
N CYS A 17 -31.63 -15.90 -8.17
CA CYS A 17 -30.67 -15.42 -9.16
C CYS A 17 -31.11 -14.06 -9.77
N ALA A 18 -32.38 -13.87 -10.04
CA ALA A 18 -32.93 -12.62 -10.56
C ALA A 18 -32.84 -11.47 -9.55
N VAL A 19 -33.16 -11.73 -8.28
CA VAL A 19 -33.03 -10.76 -7.20
C VAL A 19 -31.55 -10.42 -6.97
N LEU A 20 -30.68 -11.41 -6.95
CA LEU A 20 -29.23 -11.22 -6.83
C LEU A 20 -28.69 -10.40 -8.00
N ALA A 21 -29.07 -10.75 -9.24
CA ALA A 21 -28.69 -10.02 -10.45
C ALA A 21 -29.20 -8.56 -10.42
N PHE A 22 -30.44 -8.33 -9.97
CA PHE A 22 -31.00 -6.99 -9.79
C PHE A 22 -30.21 -6.17 -8.77
N PHE A 23 -29.87 -6.74 -7.63
CA PHE A 23 -29.05 -6.04 -6.62
C PHE A 23 -27.63 -5.81 -7.12
N VAL A 24 -26.99 -6.79 -7.75
CA VAL A 24 -25.67 -6.62 -8.35
C VAL A 24 -25.72 -5.50 -9.40
N PHE A 25 -26.70 -5.51 -10.29
CA PHE A 25 -26.88 -4.48 -11.31
C PHE A 25 -27.12 -3.10 -10.67
N LYS A 26 -28.03 -3.01 -9.70
CA LYS A 26 -28.34 -1.75 -9.00
C LYS A 26 -27.11 -1.17 -8.27
N TYR A 27 -26.31 -1.99 -7.60
CA TYR A 27 -25.15 -1.51 -6.84
C TYR A 27 -23.88 -1.37 -7.69
N VAL A 28 -23.79 -2.12 -8.79
CA VAL A 28 -22.68 -1.97 -9.75
C VAL A 28 -22.89 -0.77 -10.66
N TYR A 29 -24.13 -0.55 -11.15
CA TYR A 29 -24.40 0.46 -12.17
C TYR A 29 -25.34 1.59 -11.72
N GLY A 30 -25.97 1.49 -10.57
CA GLY A 30 -27.10 2.33 -10.17
C GLY A 30 -26.82 3.52 -9.28
N GLY A 31 -25.56 3.92 -9.08
CA GLY A 31 -25.23 5.08 -8.24
C GLY A 31 -25.57 6.41 -8.93
N SER A 32 -26.31 7.28 -8.21
CA SER A 32 -26.77 8.60 -8.71
C SER A 32 -25.97 9.79 -8.14
N GLY A 33 -24.95 9.53 -7.32
CA GLY A 33 -24.16 10.58 -6.69
C GLY A 33 -23.19 11.27 -7.67
N PRO A 34 -22.57 12.37 -7.24
CA PRO A 34 -21.65 13.14 -8.06
C PRO A 34 -20.41 12.33 -8.45
N ASN A 35 -19.92 12.52 -9.67
CA ASN A 35 -18.76 11.82 -10.22
C ASN A 35 -17.50 12.72 -10.14
N PRO A 36 -16.50 12.40 -9.33
CA PRO A 36 -15.25 13.17 -9.27
C PRO A 36 -14.40 13.08 -10.55
N PHE A 37 -14.73 12.13 -11.45
CA PHE A 37 -14.07 11.92 -12.74
C PHE A 37 -14.92 12.38 -13.94
N GLU A 38 -15.98 13.13 -13.72
CA GLU A 38 -16.87 13.58 -14.81
C GLU A 38 -16.14 14.46 -15.81
N LYS A 39 -15.35 15.41 -15.30
CA LYS A 39 -14.54 16.34 -16.10
C LYS A 39 -13.08 15.93 -16.10
N ASP A 40 -12.41 16.10 -17.22
CA ASP A 40 -10.96 16.04 -17.27
C ASP A 40 -10.40 17.33 -16.64
N THR A 41 -9.70 17.18 -15.52
CA THR A 41 -9.15 18.31 -14.75
C THR A 41 -7.64 18.46 -14.90
N ARG A 42 -7.03 17.71 -15.82
CA ARG A 42 -5.60 17.85 -16.09
C ARG A 42 -5.30 19.25 -16.61
N GLU A 43 -4.26 19.84 -16.08
CA GLU A 43 -3.71 21.12 -16.48
C GLU A 43 -2.41 20.90 -17.26
N PRO A 44 -1.96 21.85 -18.09
CA PRO A 44 -0.62 21.79 -18.67
C PRO A 44 0.44 21.61 -17.61
N LEU A 45 1.44 20.78 -17.90
CA LEU A 45 2.50 20.45 -16.97
C LEU A 45 3.27 21.70 -16.56
N LYS A 46 3.37 21.94 -15.26
CA LYS A 46 4.12 23.05 -14.67
C LYS A 46 5.57 22.63 -14.45
N LYS A 47 6.47 23.61 -14.39
CA LYS A 47 7.86 23.35 -14.01
C LYS A 47 7.89 22.73 -12.61
N MET A 48 8.61 21.62 -12.46
CA MET A 48 8.75 20.95 -11.17
C MET A 48 9.46 21.85 -10.15
N VAL A 49 8.91 21.91 -8.94
CA VAL A 49 9.51 22.67 -7.84
C VAL A 49 10.51 21.78 -7.12
N HIS A 50 11.79 22.14 -7.14
CA HIS A 50 12.87 21.45 -6.43
C HIS A 50 13.22 22.10 -5.11
N ASP A 51 12.90 23.39 -4.94
CA ASP A 51 13.18 24.13 -3.70
C ASP A 51 12.42 23.53 -2.51
N LYS A 52 13.17 23.11 -1.49
CA LYS A 52 12.62 22.47 -0.29
C LYS A 52 11.75 23.43 0.54
N LYS A 53 12.07 24.74 0.55
CA LYS A 53 11.28 25.71 1.32
C LYS A 53 9.91 25.88 0.68
N GLU A 54 9.86 25.96 -0.66
CA GLU A 54 8.60 26.05 -1.40
C GLU A 54 7.76 24.78 -1.24
N LYS A 55 8.38 23.58 -1.38
CA LYS A 55 7.69 22.31 -1.13
C LYS A 55 7.14 22.23 0.30
N ASN A 56 7.89 22.68 1.29
CA ASN A 56 7.45 22.65 2.69
C ASN A 56 6.30 23.63 2.99
N LYS A 57 6.07 24.68 2.20
CA LYS A 57 4.86 25.51 2.33
C LYS A 57 3.58 24.70 2.11
N VAL A 58 3.63 23.70 1.24
CA VAL A 58 2.51 22.78 0.96
C VAL A 58 2.52 21.61 1.95
N LEU A 59 3.66 20.93 2.12
CA LEU A 59 3.76 19.66 2.83
C LEU A 59 3.80 19.79 4.36
N LYS A 60 4.10 20.98 4.91
CA LYS A 60 4.32 21.21 6.35
C LYS A 60 3.46 22.33 6.93
N GLN A 61 2.23 22.44 6.49
CA GLN A 61 1.30 23.42 7.05
C GLN A 61 0.90 23.02 8.48
N GLY A 62 1.55 23.66 9.45
CA GLY A 62 1.31 23.37 10.87
C GLY A 62 -0.10 23.74 11.32
N PHE A 63 -0.67 22.91 12.19
CA PHE A 63 -1.98 23.11 12.78
C PHE A 63 -2.01 24.34 13.68
N VAL A 64 -2.96 25.21 13.41
CA VAL A 64 -3.46 26.28 14.30
C VAL A 64 -4.97 26.38 14.09
N ALA A 65 -5.73 26.63 15.16
CA ALA A 65 -7.20 26.64 15.12
C ALA A 65 -7.76 27.60 14.05
N SER A 66 -7.10 28.76 13.85
CA SER A 66 -7.50 29.74 12.82
C SER A 66 -7.32 29.29 11.36
N LYS A 67 -6.61 28.18 11.11
CA LYS A 67 -6.49 27.57 9.77
C LYS A 67 -7.53 26.49 9.49
N VAL A 68 -8.33 26.15 10.48
CA VAL A 68 -9.42 25.19 10.31
C VAL A 68 -10.52 25.85 9.47
N PRO A 69 -10.89 25.29 8.31
CA PRO A 69 -11.95 25.87 7.49
C PRO A 69 -13.31 25.79 8.21
N GLU A 70 -14.15 26.77 7.98
CA GLU A 70 -15.55 26.74 8.43
C GLU A 70 -16.41 25.83 7.54
N ASN A 71 -17.54 25.37 8.08
CA ASN A 71 -18.53 24.56 7.35
C ASN A 71 -17.92 23.33 6.67
N LEU A 72 -17.17 22.53 7.43
CA LEU A 72 -16.59 21.29 6.96
C LEU A 72 -17.66 20.24 6.62
N ASP A 73 -17.51 19.56 5.49
CA ASP A 73 -18.28 18.37 5.15
C ASP A 73 -17.70 17.10 5.78
N ALA A 74 -16.37 17.03 5.94
CA ALA A 74 -15.69 15.87 6.47
C ALA A 74 -14.36 16.22 7.15
N ILE A 75 -13.98 15.41 8.14
CA ILE A 75 -12.62 15.38 8.71
C ILE A 75 -12.00 14.02 8.38
N ILE A 76 -10.77 14.02 7.87
CA ILE A 76 -9.99 12.83 7.58
C ILE A 76 -8.79 12.77 8.53
N ILE A 77 -8.64 11.67 9.25
CA ILE A 77 -7.52 11.42 10.17
C ILE A 77 -6.42 10.66 9.42
N GLY A 78 -5.26 11.31 9.23
CA GLY A 78 -4.11 10.77 8.54
C GLY A 78 -4.01 11.16 7.07
N SER A 79 -2.85 11.72 6.68
CA SER A 79 -2.54 12.24 5.35
C SER A 79 -1.82 11.25 4.42
N GLY A 80 -1.82 9.95 4.73
CA GLY A 80 -1.34 8.93 3.79
C GLY A 80 -2.17 8.94 2.50
N VAL A 81 -1.72 8.24 1.46
CA VAL A 81 -2.37 8.25 0.13
C VAL A 81 -3.85 7.83 0.16
N GLY A 82 -4.25 6.97 1.09
CA GLY A 82 -5.66 6.62 1.30
C GLY A 82 -6.51 7.80 1.79
N GLY A 83 -5.98 8.59 2.72
CA GLY A 83 -6.64 9.79 3.24
C GLY A 83 -6.61 10.95 2.25
N LEU A 84 -5.44 11.29 1.69
CA LEU A 84 -5.32 12.36 0.68
C LEU A 84 -6.08 12.03 -0.60
N GLY A 85 -6.01 10.77 -1.08
CA GLY A 85 -6.75 10.35 -2.25
C GLY A 85 -8.26 10.52 -2.07
N LEU A 86 -8.80 10.12 -0.92
CA LEU A 86 -10.21 10.35 -0.59
C LEU A 86 -10.54 11.84 -0.45
N ALA A 87 -9.66 12.63 0.18
CA ALA A 87 -9.84 14.08 0.29
C ALA A 87 -9.97 14.74 -1.08
N VAL A 88 -9.11 14.35 -2.02
CA VAL A 88 -9.16 14.84 -3.42
C VAL A 88 -10.46 14.43 -4.10
N LEU A 89 -10.90 13.17 -3.96
CA LEU A 89 -12.17 12.72 -4.55
C LEU A 89 -13.37 13.54 -4.04
N LEU A 90 -13.42 13.80 -2.74
CA LEU A 90 -14.45 14.61 -2.12
C LEU A 90 -14.34 16.10 -2.54
N ALA A 91 -13.14 16.64 -2.59
CA ALA A 91 -12.87 18.02 -3.04
C ALA A 91 -13.32 18.24 -4.50
N LYS A 92 -13.09 17.26 -5.40
CA LYS A 92 -13.53 17.34 -6.80
C LYS A 92 -15.04 17.39 -7.00
N VAL A 93 -15.81 16.99 -6.01
CA VAL A 93 -17.28 17.13 -6.01
C VAL A 93 -17.76 18.27 -5.12
N GLY A 94 -16.88 19.20 -4.79
CA GLY A 94 -17.21 20.42 -4.05
C GLY A 94 -17.32 20.27 -2.54
N LYS A 95 -16.86 19.15 -1.96
CA LYS A 95 -16.83 18.94 -0.51
C LYS A 95 -15.65 19.64 0.14
N ARG A 96 -15.90 20.32 1.27
CA ARG A 96 -14.89 20.98 2.08
C ARG A 96 -14.34 19.99 3.11
N VAL A 97 -13.09 19.58 2.96
CA VAL A 97 -12.47 18.51 3.74
C VAL A 97 -11.26 19.03 4.52
N LEU A 98 -11.19 18.67 5.80
CA LEU A 98 -10.01 18.89 6.64
C LEU A 98 -9.26 17.55 6.80
N VAL A 99 -7.98 17.53 6.42
CA VAL A 99 -7.08 16.39 6.68
C VAL A 99 -6.16 16.76 7.83
N LEU A 100 -6.09 15.90 8.86
CA LEU A 100 -5.27 16.10 10.05
C LEU A 100 -4.18 15.02 10.11
N GLU A 101 -2.93 15.47 10.16
CA GLU A 101 -1.73 14.61 10.21
C GLU A 101 -0.96 14.84 11.51
N GLN A 102 -0.67 13.76 12.24
CA GLN A 102 0.09 13.86 13.49
C GLN A 102 1.58 14.20 13.30
N HIS A 103 2.15 13.71 12.19
CA HIS A 103 3.54 13.94 11.84
C HIS A 103 3.79 15.41 11.44
N ASP A 104 5.05 15.82 11.31
CA ASP A 104 5.43 17.19 10.90
C ASP A 104 5.35 17.42 9.38
N ARG A 105 4.95 16.39 8.62
CA ARG A 105 4.88 16.39 7.16
C ARG A 105 3.74 15.51 6.66
N ALA A 106 3.02 15.98 5.65
CA ALA A 106 1.97 15.22 4.99
C ALA A 106 2.53 14.17 4.03
N GLY A 107 1.76 13.11 3.78
CA GLY A 107 2.03 12.06 2.81
C GLY A 107 2.10 10.64 3.37
N GLY A 108 2.12 10.45 4.70
CA GLY A 108 2.28 9.12 5.29
C GLY A 108 3.55 8.44 4.75
N CYS A 109 3.47 7.15 4.37
CA CYS A 109 4.61 6.43 3.79
C CYS A 109 5.09 6.95 2.42
N CYS A 110 4.38 7.92 1.82
CA CYS A 110 4.78 8.57 0.57
C CYS A 110 5.61 9.84 0.82
N HIS A 111 6.04 10.14 2.05
CA HIS A 111 6.90 11.30 2.27
C HIS A 111 8.39 10.97 2.13
N THR A 112 9.20 12.01 1.95
CA THR A 112 10.66 11.93 1.98
C THR A 112 11.20 12.68 3.19
N PHE A 113 12.34 12.28 3.69
CA PHE A 113 13.09 13.04 4.68
C PHE A 113 14.50 13.32 4.19
N THR A 114 15.19 14.27 4.82
CA THR A 114 16.55 14.65 4.42
C THR A 114 17.45 14.68 5.65
N GLU A 115 18.57 13.95 5.56
CA GLU A 115 19.61 13.94 6.57
C GLU A 115 20.98 14.14 5.94
N LYS A 116 21.79 15.01 6.51
CA LYS A 116 23.13 15.38 6.01
C LYS A 116 23.18 15.70 4.50
N GLY A 117 22.09 16.24 3.96
CA GLY A 117 21.96 16.59 2.54
C GLY A 117 21.54 15.46 1.60
N PHE A 118 21.28 14.27 2.15
CA PHE A 118 20.73 13.13 1.42
C PHE A 118 19.20 13.07 1.60
N GLU A 119 18.45 12.88 0.52
CA GLU A 119 17.01 12.68 0.55
C GLU A 119 16.66 11.20 0.43
N PHE A 120 15.80 10.71 1.31
CA PHE A 120 15.37 9.31 1.36
C PHE A 120 13.86 9.21 1.28
N ASP A 121 13.37 8.20 0.58
CA ASP A 121 11.98 7.77 0.64
C ASP A 121 11.73 6.91 1.88
N VAL A 122 10.56 7.09 2.51
CA VAL A 122 10.18 6.30 3.69
C VAL A 122 9.62 4.94 3.31
N GLY A 123 8.72 4.86 2.30
CA GLY A 123 8.06 3.61 1.99
C GLY A 123 7.69 3.38 0.52
N ILE A 124 7.99 4.32 -0.39
CA ILE A 124 7.77 4.11 -1.83
C ILE A 124 9.11 3.86 -2.51
N HIS A 125 9.31 2.63 -2.98
CA HIS A 125 10.50 2.26 -3.74
C HIS A 125 10.21 2.16 -5.24
N TYR A 126 9.03 1.67 -5.60
CA TYR A 126 8.48 1.59 -6.97
C TYR A 126 7.00 1.23 -6.91
N VAL A 127 6.27 1.51 -7.97
CA VAL A 127 4.83 1.26 -8.10
C VAL A 127 4.57 0.60 -9.44
N GLY A 128 3.73 -0.44 -9.47
CA GLY A 128 3.36 -1.13 -10.70
C GLY A 128 2.16 -0.51 -11.41
N GLU A 129 1.83 -1.04 -12.60
CA GLU A 129 0.57 -0.78 -13.32
C GLU A 129 0.30 0.69 -13.72
N LEU A 130 1.35 1.48 -13.93
CA LEU A 130 1.24 2.90 -14.33
C LEU A 130 1.46 3.12 -15.83
N SER A 131 1.15 2.13 -16.66
CA SER A 131 1.10 2.32 -18.11
C SER A 131 -0.01 3.32 -18.49
N GLU A 132 0.25 4.15 -19.48
CA GLU A 132 -0.74 5.11 -20.00
C GLU A 132 -2.09 4.45 -20.27
N ASN A 133 -3.16 5.15 -19.91
CA ASN A 133 -4.54 4.72 -20.10
C ASN A 133 -4.99 3.48 -19.29
N THR A 134 -4.24 3.03 -18.28
CA THR A 134 -4.78 2.13 -17.27
C THR A 134 -5.71 2.87 -16.31
N PRO A 135 -6.71 2.20 -15.71
CA PRO A 135 -7.59 2.86 -14.72
C PRO A 135 -6.81 3.47 -13.55
N PHE A 136 -5.73 2.80 -13.12
CA PHE A 136 -4.90 3.25 -12.01
C PHE A 136 -4.12 4.54 -12.37
N TYR A 137 -3.45 4.55 -13.53
CA TYR A 137 -2.77 5.73 -14.07
C TYR A 137 -3.73 6.92 -14.24
N CYS A 138 -4.85 6.70 -14.95
CA CYS A 138 -5.83 7.77 -15.22
C CYS A 138 -6.43 8.35 -13.94
N THR A 139 -6.65 7.52 -12.92
CA THR A 139 -7.11 7.97 -11.60
C THR A 139 -6.10 8.92 -10.95
N LEU A 140 -4.82 8.55 -10.94
CA LEU A 140 -3.75 9.39 -10.39
C LEU A 140 -3.55 10.69 -11.18
N GLU A 141 -3.63 10.63 -12.51
CA GLU A 141 -3.61 11.82 -13.37
C GLU A 141 -4.70 12.83 -12.94
N GLN A 142 -5.92 12.35 -12.74
CA GLN A 142 -7.02 13.23 -12.29
C GLN A 142 -6.83 13.69 -10.84
N MET A 143 -6.30 12.83 -9.96
CA MET A 143 -6.07 13.17 -8.55
C MET A 143 -4.93 14.17 -8.33
N THR A 144 -4.13 14.41 -9.34
CA THR A 144 -2.99 15.34 -9.31
C THR A 144 -3.09 16.42 -10.38
N ASN A 145 -4.23 16.54 -11.06
CA ASN A 145 -4.47 17.41 -12.20
C ASN A 145 -3.38 17.28 -13.29
N GLY A 146 -2.83 16.07 -13.48
CA GLY A 146 -1.78 15.78 -14.46
C GLY A 146 -0.39 16.27 -14.07
N GLN A 147 -0.17 16.69 -12.84
CA GLN A 147 1.13 17.27 -12.43
C GLN A 147 2.11 16.22 -11.89
N LEU A 148 1.66 15.04 -11.48
CA LEU A 148 2.52 13.95 -11.01
C LEU A 148 3.08 13.16 -12.20
N GLN A 149 4.39 13.18 -12.35
CA GLN A 149 5.08 12.45 -13.40
C GLN A 149 5.68 11.16 -12.85
N TRP A 150 5.79 10.14 -13.71
CA TRP A 150 6.33 8.83 -13.38
C TRP A 150 7.47 8.47 -14.33
N GLU A 151 8.57 7.97 -13.77
CA GLU A 151 9.69 7.43 -14.53
C GLU A 151 9.52 5.91 -14.62
N PRO A 152 9.49 5.33 -15.83
CA PRO A 152 9.51 3.88 -15.98
C PRO A 152 10.87 3.35 -15.50
N LEU A 153 10.84 2.25 -14.74
CA LEU A 153 12.06 1.54 -14.39
C LEU A 153 12.61 0.81 -15.62
N GLU A 154 13.92 0.56 -15.59
CA GLU A 154 14.56 -0.34 -16.54
C GLU A 154 13.92 -1.74 -16.51
N ASN A 155 14.09 -2.50 -17.54
CA ASN A 155 13.56 -3.86 -17.65
C ASN A 155 14.70 -4.84 -17.97
N PRO A 156 15.21 -5.61 -16.99
CA PRO A 156 14.54 -6.06 -15.75
C PRO A 156 14.37 -4.95 -14.72
N PHE A 157 13.27 -5.02 -13.96
CA PHE A 157 12.97 -4.06 -12.87
C PHE A 157 13.41 -4.58 -11.48
N ASP A 158 13.53 -5.89 -11.33
CA ASP A 158 14.03 -6.57 -10.13
C ASP A 158 15.10 -7.59 -10.48
N MET A 159 16.04 -7.77 -9.55
CA MET A 159 17.11 -8.77 -9.59
C MET A 159 16.98 -9.66 -8.35
N VAL A 160 16.71 -10.94 -8.53
CA VAL A 160 16.65 -11.92 -7.43
C VAL A 160 18.01 -12.60 -7.31
N LEU A 161 18.67 -12.44 -6.17
CA LEU A 161 19.94 -13.06 -5.86
C LEU A 161 19.72 -14.16 -4.81
N LEU A 162 20.04 -15.40 -5.17
CA LEU A 162 19.87 -16.58 -4.32
C LEU A 162 21.22 -17.24 -4.00
N GLY A 163 21.45 -17.52 -2.73
CA GLY A 163 22.59 -18.31 -2.27
C GLY A 163 23.55 -17.54 -1.38
N PRO A 164 24.56 -18.24 -0.83
CA PRO A 164 25.50 -17.67 0.12
C PRO A 164 26.42 -16.63 -0.54
N PRO A 165 27.08 -15.78 0.27
CA PRO A 165 28.06 -14.82 -0.21
C PRO A 165 29.06 -15.43 -1.19
N LYS A 166 29.48 -14.66 -2.20
CA LYS A 166 30.41 -15.07 -3.28
C LYS A 166 29.92 -16.20 -4.22
N ASN A 167 28.76 -16.79 -3.94
CA ASN A 167 28.17 -17.85 -4.78
C ASN A 167 26.68 -17.61 -5.04
N ARG A 168 26.29 -16.36 -5.28
CA ARG A 168 24.91 -15.98 -5.56
C ARG A 168 24.54 -16.23 -7.00
N ARG A 169 23.40 -16.89 -7.19
CA ARG A 169 22.77 -17.04 -8.52
C ARG A 169 21.84 -15.84 -8.74
N CYS A 170 21.93 -15.23 -9.92
CA CYS A 170 21.18 -14.02 -10.25
C CYS A 170 20.08 -14.32 -11.27
N TYR A 171 18.86 -13.94 -10.93
CA TYR A 171 17.65 -14.13 -11.74
C TYR A 171 16.98 -12.78 -11.99
N PRO A 172 17.15 -12.16 -13.17
CA PRO A 172 16.48 -10.91 -13.52
C PRO A 172 15.00 -11.15 -13.79
N ILE A 173 14.17 -10.28 -13.26
CA ILE A 173 12.70 -10.30 -13.38
C ILE A 173 12.26 -9.18 -14.32
N TYR A 174 11.53 -9.57 -15.36
CA TYR A 174 11.08 -8.66 -16.41
C TYR A 174 9.58 -8.38 -16.30
N SER A 175 9.19 -7.17 -16.63
CA SER A 175 7.79 -6.84 -16.88
C SER A 175 7.37 -7.28 -18.29
N GLY A 176 6.05 -7.42 -18.50
CA GLY A 176 5.49 -7.96 -19.73
C GLY A 176 5.41 -9.49 -19.71
N LYS A 177 4.17 -10.03 -19.87
CA LYS A 177 3.91 -11.48 -19.79
C LYS A 177 4.86 -12.30 -20.66
N ALA A 178 5.01 -11.93 -21.94
CA ALA A 178 5.85 -12.69 -22.88
C ALA A 178 7.31 -12.70 -22.41
N ARG A 179 7.87 -11.53 -22.12
CA ARG A 179 9.26 -11.39 -21.70
C ARG A 179 9.54 -12.09 -20.36
N PHE A 180 8.64 -11.96 -19.40
CA PHE A 180 8.74 -12.68 -18.12
C PHE A 180 8.84 -14.20 -18.33
N THR A 181 7.93 -14.78 -19.12
CA THR A 181 7.92 -16.23 -19.36
C THR A 181 9.13 -16.68 -20.17
N GLU A 182 9.50 -15.98 -21.24
CA GLU A 182 10.63 -16.33 -22.12
C GLU A 182 11.96 -16.30 -21.36
N GLU A 183 12.21 -15.26 -20.56
CA GLU A 183 13.46 -15.12 -19.82
C GLU A 183 13.58 -16.15 -18.68
N LEU A 184 12.48 -16.49 -18.01
CA LEU A 184 12.49 -17.57 -17.02
C LEU A 184 12.71 -18.95 -17.67
N LYS A 185 12.05 -19.25 -18.81
CA LYS A 185 12.25 -20.51 -19.54
C LYS A 185 13.69 -20.70 -19.99
N LYS A 186 14.40 -19.65 -20.43
CA LYS A 186 15.82 -19.71 -20.75
C LYS A 186 16.69 -20.12 -19.55
N ARG A 187 16.29 -19.73 -18.34
CA ARG A 187 17.06 -19.99 -17.11
C ARG A 187 16.68 -21.32 -16.43
N PHE A 188 15.50 -21.83 -16.71
CA PHE A 188 14.98 -23.06 -16.14
C PHE A 188 14.50 -24.01 -17.27
N PRO A 189 15.44 -24.59 -18.04
CA PRO A 189 15.10 -25.58 -19.08
C PRO A 189 14.40 -26.81 -18.45
N GLY A 190 13.31 -27.25 -19.07
CA GLY A 190 12.46 -28.35 -18.58
C GLY A 190 11.33 -27.93 -17.65
N GLU A 191 11.26 -26.64 -17.26
CA GLU A 191 10.23 -26.08 -16.38
C GLU A 191 9.20 -25.18 -17.12
N GLU A 192 9.17 -25.26 -18.47
CA GLU A 192 8.38 -24.36 -19.32
C GLU A 192 6.90 -24.40 -18.97
N LYS A 193 6.38 -25.62 -18.69
CA LYS A 193 4.98 -25.82 -18.30
C LYS A 193 4.67 -25.16 -16.96
N ALA A 194 5.54 -25.32 -15.98
CA ALA A 194 5.36 -24.72 -14.64
C ALA A 194 5.32 -23.19 -14.71
N ILE A 195 6.22 -22.59 -15.52
CA ILE A 195 6.31 -21.15 -15.73
C ILE A 195 5.04 -20.62 -16.44
N ASP A 196 4.56 -21.29 -17.47
CA ASP A 196 3.34 -20.91 -18.19
C ASP A 196 2.10 -21.03 -17.28
N ASP A 197 1.98 -22.12 -16.54
CA ASP A 197 0.85 -22.38 -15.64
C ASP A 197 0.84 -21.36 -14.49
N PHE A 198 1.99 -21.08 -13.86
CA PHE A 198 2.11 -20.05 -12.83
C PHE A 198 1.70 -18.67 -13.36
N THR A 199 2.24 -18.29 -14.53
CA THR A 199 1.95 -16.97 -15.12
C THR A 199 0.47 -16.83 -15.47
N ARG A 200 -0.12 -17.86 -16.11
CA ARG A 200 -1.54 -17.88 -16.46
C ARG A 200 -2.41 -17.80 -15.22
N LEU A 201 -2.10 -18.60 -14.20
CA LEU A 201 -2.88 -18.68 -12.97
C LEU A 201 -2.78 -17.36 -12.18
N SER A 202 -1.57 -16.80 -12.05
CA SER A 202 -1.36 -15.51 -11.34
C SER A 202 -2.10 -14.36 -12.02
N LEU A 203 -1.99 -14.23 -13.33
CA LEU A 203 -2.71 -13.16 -14.06
C LEU A 203 -4.23 -13.31 -13.96
N THR A 204 -4.76 -14.54 -14.11
CA THR A 204 -6.21 -14.77 -14.02
C THR A 204 -6.73 -14.49 -12.62
N THR A 205 -5.97 -14.90 -11.60
CA THR A 205 -6.34 -14.68 -10.19
C THR A 205 -6.23 -13.21 -9.80
N GLY A 206 -5.09 -12.55 -10.10
CA GLY A 206 -4.86 -11.15 -9.77
C GLY A 206 -5.88 -10.20 -10.43
N ASN A 207 -6.24 -10.46 -11.67
CA ASN A 207 -7.29 -9.71 -12.38
C ASN A 207 -8.67 -9.86 -11.74
N GLY A 208 -8.88 -10.85 -10.88
CA GLY A 208 -10.13 -11.08 -10.17
C GLY A 208 -10.37 -10.17 -8.96
N ILE A 209 -9.45 -9.29 -8.59
CA ILE A 209 -9.54 -8.42 -7.39
C ILE A 209 -10.79 -7.53 -7.36
N TRP A 210 -11.37 -7.19 -8.50
CA TRP A 210 -12.59 -6.38 -8.59
C TRP A 210 -13.75 -6.93 -7.75
N ILE A 211 -13.79 -8.26 -7.54
CA ILE A 211 -14.85 -8.90 -6.75
C ILE A 211 -14.76 -8.54 -5.25
N VAL A 212 -13.55 -8.22 -4.76
CA VAL A 212 -13.34 -7.72 -3.40
C VAL A 212 -14.02 -6.35 -3.23
N ALA A 213 -13.81 -5.44 -4.18
CA ALA A 213 -14.50 -4.15 -4.19
C ALA A 213 -16.04 -4.34 -4.24
N MET A 214 -16.52 -5.25 -5.06
CA MET A 214 -17.94 -5.56 -5.17
C MET A 214 -18.54 -6.03 -3.83
N LEU A 215 -17.89 -6.95 -3.10
CA LEU A 215 -18.36 -7.40 -1.79
C LEU A 215 -18.39 -6.28 -0.76
N LYS A 216 -17.44 -5.34 -0.83
CA LYS A 216 -17.39 -4.19 0.09
C LYS A 216 -18.47 -3.14 -0.19
N LEU A 217 -18.91 -3.03 -1.43
CA LEU A 217 -19.89 -2.01 -1.85
C LEU A 217 -21.34 -2.50 -1.78
N MET A 218 -21.60 -3.81 -1.93
CA MET A 218 -22.95 -4.34 -1.85
C MET A 218 -23.48 -4.39 -0.40
N PRO A 219 -24.82 -4.44 -0.17
CA PRO A 219 -25.39 -4.61 1.15
C PRO A 219 -24.86 -5.88 1.83
N VAL A 220 -24.57 -5.79 3.14
CA VAL A 220 -24.03 -6.91 3.92
C VAL A 220 -24.87 -8.18 3.81
N MET A 221 -26.20 -8.04 3.83
CA MET A 221 -27.11 -9.20 3.70
C MET A 221 -26.96 -9.90 2.34
N VAL A 222 -26.84 -9.12 1.25
CA VAL A 222 -26.64 -9.66 -0.11
C VAL A 222 -25.27 -10.33 -0.22
N ALA A 223 -24.22 -9.70 0.34
CA ALA A 223 -22.89 -10.30 0.36
C ALA A 223 -22.88 -11.62 1.15
N LYS A 224 -23.48 -11.65 2.35
CA LYS A 224 -23.61 -12.88 3.16
C LYS A 224 -24.37 -13.99 2.41
N LEU A 225 -25.43 -13.64 1.69
CA LEU A 225 -26.21 -14.60 0.92
C LEU A 225 -25.39 -15.17 -0.26
N LEU A 226 -24.61 -14.33 -0.94
CA LEU A 226 -23.70 -14.76 -2.01
C LEU A 226 -22.59 -15.68 -1.45
N ILE A 227 -22.05 -15.37 -0.28
CA ILE A 227 -21.04 -16.20 0.37
C ILE A 227 -21.62 -17.57 0.77
N SER A 228 -22.78 -17.58 1.44
CA SER A 228 -23.44 -18.81 1.90
C SER A 228 -23.89 -19.73 0.77
N SER A 229 -24.15 -19.18 -0.43
CA SER A 229 -24.45 -19.96 -1.63
C SER A 229 -23.24 -20.76 -2.15
N GLY A 230 -22.02 -20.43 -1.74
CA GLY A 230 -20.78 -21.04 -2.24
C GLY A 230 -20.43 -20.67 -3.68
N LEU A 231 -21.19 -19.78 -4.34
CA LEU A 231 -21.00 -19.42 -5.76
C LEU A 231 -19.70 -18.66 -6.01
N LEU A 232 -19.18 -17.93 -5.04
CA LEU A 232 -17.99 -17.08 -5.23
C LEU A 232 -16.79 -17.84 -5.82
N LYS A 233 -16.53 -19.04 -5.38
CA LYS A 233 -15.41 -19.88 -5.88
C LYS A 233 -15.59 -20.36 -7.33
N TYR A 234 -16.83 -20.39 -7.84
CA TYR A 234 -17.12 -20.78 -9.22
C TYR A 234 -17.08 -19.59 -10.18
N VAL A 235 -17.47 -18.41 -9.71
CA VAL A 235 -17.52 -17.19 -10.54
C VAL A 235 -16.22 -16.38 -10.48
N SER A 236 -15.33 -16.67 -9.54
CA SER A 236 -14.08 -15.93 -9.35
C SER A 236 -12.90 -16.84 -9.04
N THR A 237 -11.90 -16.82 -9.94
CA THR A 237 -10.62 -17.47 -9.70
C THR A 237 -9.93 -16.89 -8.46
N PHE A 238 -10.11 -15.61 -8.17
CA PHE A 238 -9.59 -14.97 -6.97
C PHE A 238 -10.07 -15.70 -5.71
N TYR A 239 -11.39 -15.87 -5.51
CA TYR A 239 -11.92 -16.56 -4.34
C TYR A 239 -11.76 -18.09 -4.39
N LYS A 240 -11.56 -18.68 -5.56
CA LYS A 240 -11.16 -20.08 -5.68
C LYS A 240 -9.77 -20.31 -5.13
N MET A 241 -8.84 -19.37 -5.35
CA MET A 241 -7.44 -19.48 -4.96
C MET A 241 -7.12 -18.84 -3.60
N ALA A 242 -7.98 -17.97 -3.08
CA ALA A 242 -7.78 -17.28 -1.80
C ALA A 242 -7.50 -18.22 -0.61
N PRO A 243 -8.15 -19.40 -0.47
CA PRO A 243 -7.87 -20.34 0.63
C PRO A 243 -6.65 -21.24 0.38
N ARG A 244 -5.87 -21.03 -0.68
CA ARG A 244 -4.66 -21.80 -0.98
C ARG A 244 -3.42 -20.97 -0.66
N THR A 245 -2.44 -21.59 0.00
CA THR A 245 -1.16 -20.93 0.25
C THR A 245 -0.35 -20.77 -1.04
N LEU A 246 0.49 -19.75 -1.07
CA LEU A 246 1.44 -19.58 -2.17
C LEU A 246 2.38 -20.78 -2.29
N ALA A 247 2.89 -21.26 -1.15
CA ALA A 247 3.78 -22.42 -1.10
C ALA A 247 3.13 -23.67 -1.68
N ASP A 248 1.89 -24.01 -1.30
CA ASP A 248 1.20 -25.19 -1.82
C ASP A 248 1.06 -25.14 -3.35
N VAL A 249 0.61 -23.98 -3.87
CA VAL A 249 0.40 -23.84 -5.32
C VAL A 249 1.71 -23.95 -6.08
N VAL A 250 2.77 -23.30 -5.61
CA VAL A 250 4.07 -23.34 -6.32
C VAL A 250 4.73 -24.71 -6.19
N ASN A 251 4.58 -25.39 -5.05
CA ASN A 251 5.09 -26.77 -4.85
C ASN A 251 4.40 -27.79 -5.75
N GLU A 252 3.11 -27.60 -6.09
CA GLU A 252 2.42 -28.43 -7.08
C GLU A 252 2.89 -28.19 -8.51
N LEU A 253 3.35 -27.00 -8.84
CA LEU A 253 3.78 -26.64 -10.20
C LEU A 253 5.17 -27.14 -10.55
N THR A 254 6.12 -27.11 -9.61
CA THR A 254 7.51 -27.48 -9.84
C THR A 254 8.19 -28.08 -8.60
N ALA A 255 9.14 -28.98 -8.84
CA ALA A 255 10.06 -29.48 -7.81
C ALA A 255 11.38 -28.70 -7.73
N ASN A 256 11.65 -27.83 -8.70
CA ASN A 256 12.87 -27.04 -8.78
C ASN A 256 12.89 -25.95 -7.69
N LYS A 257 13.80 -26.09 -6.73
CA LYS A 257 13.87 -25.19 -5.55
C LYS A 257 14.18 -23.73 -5.94
N ASP A 258 15.09 -23.51 -6.88
CA ASP A 258 15.41 -22.16 -7.33
C ASP A 258 14.23 -21.51 -8.05
N LEU A 259 13.53 -22.27 -8.91
CA LEU A 259 12.33 -21.75 -9.56
C LEU A 259 11.23 -21.41 -8.55
N ARG A 260 11.01 -22.26 -7.53
CA ARG A 260 10.08 -21.96 -6.41
C ARG A 260 10.44 -20.62 -5.75
N ALA A 261 11.72 -20.45 -5.41
CA ALA A 261 12.20 -19.21 -4.78
C ALA A 261 11.99 -18.00 -5.71
N VAL A 262 12.32 -18.11 -6.98
CA VAL A 262 12.14 -17.04 -7.98
C VAL A 262 10.66 -16.70 -8.20
N LEU A 263 9.76 -17.69 -8.23
CA LEU A 263 8.32 -17.44 -8.41
C LEU A 263 7.66 -16.82 -7.18
N THR A 264 8.29 -16.93 -6.00
CA THR A 264 7.73 -16.43 -4.73
C THR A 264 8.47 -15.23 -4.15
N TYR A 265 9.58 -14.78 -4.73
CA TYR A 265 10.55 -13.82 -4.19
C TYR A 265 9.95 -12.53 -3.62
N ILE A 266 8.85 -12.05 -4.24
CA ILE A 266 8.27 -10.73 -3.94
C ILE A 266 7.37 -10.72 -2.70
N PHE A 267 7.33 -11.82 -1.93
CA PHE A 267 6.49 -11.94 -0.74
C PHE A 267 6.77 -10.84 0.30
N GLY A 268 7.99 -10.31 0.36
CA GLY A 268 8.33 -9.18 1.22
C GLY A 268 7.53 -7.91 0.96
N THR A 269 6.97 -7.74 -0.24
CA THR A 269 6.14 -6.58 -0.63
C THR A 269 4.79 -6.55 0.10
N TYR A 270 4.34 -7.65 0.68
CA TYR A 270 3.12 -7.73 1.51
C TYR A 270 3.37 -8.32 2.89
N GLY A 271 4.61 -8.75 3.18
CA GLY A 271 5.08 -9.08 4.53
C GLY A 271 4.80 -10.50 5.04
N ASN A 272 4.20 -11.40 4.24
CA ASN A 272 3.86 -12.76 4.66
C ASN A 272 4.73 -13.80 3.93
N PRO A 273 5.36 -14.74 4.67
CA PRO A 273 6.06 -15.88 4.08
C PRO A 273 5.17 -16.70 3.13
N PRO A 274 5.73 -17.40 2.12
CA PRO A 274 4.94 -18.17 1.16
C PRO A 274 3.97 -19.20 1.77
N LYS A 275 4.31 -19.79 2.92
CA LYS A 275 3.44 -20.73 3.65
C LYS A 275 2.21 -20.09 4.30
N ASP A 276 2.29 -18.79 4.63
CA ASP A 276 1.24 -18.03 5.32
C ASP A 276 0.50 -17.07 4.36
N ALA A 277 1.05 -16.85 3.18
CA ALA A 277 0.48 -15.97 2.16
C ALA A 277 -0.59 -16.67 1.31
N SER A 278 -1.72 -15.99 1.08
CA SER A 278 -2.69 -16.42 0.08
C SER A 278 -2.09 -16.31 -1.33
N PHE A 279 -2.28 -17.35 -2.16
CA PHE A 279 -1.91 -17.29 -3.57
C PHE A 279 -2.60 -16.13 -4.30
N SER A 280 -3.81 -15.76 -3.89
CA SER A 280 -4.52 -14.61 -4.48
C SER A 280 -3.83 -13.28 -4.18
N MET A 281 -3.26 -13.10 -2.98
CA MET A 281 -2.46 -11.93 -2.65
C MET A 281 -1.21 -11.84 -3.53
N HIS A 282 -0.45 -12.93 -3.60
CA HIS A 282 0.74 -12.99 -4.42
C HIS A 282 0.44 -12.75 -5.91
N SER A 283 -0.64 -13.36 -6.41
CA SER A 283 -1.11 -13.16 -7.78
C SER A 283 -1.46 -11.72 -8.10
N LEU A 284 -2.05 -10.99 -7.14
CA LEU A 284 -2.35 -9.57 -7.29
C LEU A 284 -1.06 -8.75 -7.49
N ILE A 285 -0.06 -8.98 -6.64
CA ILE A 285 1.23 -8.28 -6.71
C ILE A 285 1.98 -8.65 -8.00
N THR A 286 2.01 -9.94 -8.35
CA THR A 286 2.63 -10.42 -9.59
C THR A 286 1.97 -9.78 -10.81
N ALA A 287 0.64 -9.74 -10.89
CA ALA A 287 -0.08 -9.11 -11.97
C ALA A 287 0.17 -7.60 -12.05
N HIS A 288 0.31 -6.93 -10.90
CA HIS A 288 0.60 -5.50 -10.79
C HIS A 288 1.95 -5.15 -11.43
N TYR A 289 3.02 -5.86 -11.08
CA TYR A 289 4.36 -5.60 -11.62
C TYR A 289 4.62 -6.21 -13.00
N MET A 290 3.87 -7.22 -13.41
CA MET A 290 3.91 -7.68 -14.81
C MET A 290 3.48 -6.59 -15.81
N ARG A 291 2.76 -5.57 -15.35
CA ARG A 291 2.36 -4.41 -16.17
C ARG A 291 3.38 -3.27 -16.15
N GLY A 292 4.57 -3.52 -15.64
CA GLY A 292 5.66 -2.56 -15.51
C GLY A 292 5.84 -2.04 -14.08
N ALA A 293 6.92 -1.30 -13.88
CA ALA A 293 7.27 -0.67 -12.63
C ALA A 293 7.71 0.78 -12.87
N TRP A 294 7.33 1.69 -11.98
CA TRP A 294 7.60 3.14 -12.10
C TRP A 294 8.02 3.73 -10.77
N TYR A 295 8.71 4.86 -10.85
CA TYR A 295 9.08 5.68 -9.72
C TYR A 295 8.56 7.11 -9.88
N PRO A 296 8.09 7.79 -8.82
CA PRO A 296 7.58 9.16 -8.93
C PRO A 296 8.74 10.13 -9.17
N LYS A 297 8.72 10.81 -10.31
CA LYS A 297 9.72 11.81 -10.70
C LYS A 297 9.78 12.95 -9.68
N GLY A 298 10.96 13.26 -9.17
CA GLY A 298 11.16 14.25 -8.10
C GLY A 298 10.96 13.70 -6.68
N GLY A 299 10.88 12.38 -6.52
CA GLY A 299 10.74 11.67 -5.23
C GLY A 299 9.29 11.43 -4.79
N SER A 300 9.09 10.52 -3.85
CA SER A 300 7.75 10.08 -3.43
C SER A 300 6.89 11.20 -2.83
N SER A 301 7.49 12.23 -2.24
CA SER A 301 6.76 13.39 -1.69
C SER A 301 5.99 14.20 -2.75
N GLN A 302 6.29 14.04 -4.05
CA GLN A 302 5.52 14.66 -5.14
C GLN A 302 4.05 14.19 -5.15
N ILE A 303 3.76 12.99 -4.64
CA ILE A 303 2.40 12.46 -4.57
C ILE A 303 1.52 13.38 -3.71
N ALA A 304 1.91 13.60 -2.45
CA ALA A 304 1.17 14.49 -1.54
C ALA A 304 1.24 15.95 -2.00
N TYR A 305 2.40 16.40 -2.48
CA TYR A 305 2.60 17.77 -2.96
C TYR A 305 1.62 18.17 -4.06
N ASN A 306 1.29 17.27 -4.98
CA ASN A 306 0.35 17.53 -6.08
C ASN A 306 -1.12 17.28 -5.71
N MET A 307 -1.41 16.53 -4.62
CA MET A 307 -2.77 16.28 -4.14
C MET A 307 -3.30 17.41 -3.24
N ILE A 308 -2.47 17.95 -2.35
CA ILE A 308 -2.87 18.94 -1.34
C ILE A 308 -3.49 20.19 -1.95
N PRO A 309 -2.94 20.82 -3.00
CA PRO A 309 -3.52 22.04 -3.58
C PRO A 309 -4.95 21.87 -4.12
N ILE A 310 -5.33 20.64 -4.49
CA ILE A 310 -6.70 20.34 -4.96
C ILE A 310 -7.70 20.41 -3.80
N VAL A 311 -7.30 19.91 -2.63
CA VAL A 311 -8.11 19.98 -1.40
C VAL A 311 -8.27 21.44 -0.98
N GLU A 312 -7.19 22.23 -1.00
CA GLU A 312 -7.18 23.65 -0.63
C GLU A 312 -8.02 24.51 -1.59
N LYS A 313 -7.92 24.24 -2.90
CA LYS A 313 -8.72 24.94 -3.92
C LYS A 313 -10.23 24.75 -3.73
N ALA A 314 -10.64 23.63 -3.13
CA ALA A 314 -12.04 23.37 -2.76
C ALA A 314 -12.46 23.98 -1.41
N GLY A 315 -11.60 24.77 -0.77
CA GLY A 315 -11.84 25.39 0.53
C GLY A 315 -11.56 24.48 1.72
N GLY A 316 -10.92 23.33 1.51
CA GLY A 316 -10.42 22.43 2.55
C GLY A 316 -9.02 22.82 3.04
N ALA A 317 -8.44 22.00 3.90
CA ALA A 317 -7.07 22.16 4.40
C ALA A 317 -6.41 20.81 4.71
N VAL A 318 -5.07 20.77 4.65
CA VAL A 318 -4.25 19.65 5.12
C VAL A 318 -3.27 20.20 6.17
N LEU A 319 -3.48 19.84 7.43
CA LEU A 319 -2.73 20.40 8.55
C LEU A 319 -1.92 19.30 9.24
N VAL A 320 -0.63 19.56 9.41
CA VAL A 320 0.34 18.66 10.06
C VAL A 320 0.58 19.08 11.52
N ARG A 321 1.25 18.22 12.31
CA ARG A 321 1.40 18.40 13.76
C ARG A 321 0.04 18.58 14.44
N ALA A 322 -0.93 17.80 13.97
CA ALA A 322 -2.32 17.79 14.41
C ALA A 322 -2.70 16.39 14.91
N PRO A 323 -2.11 15.89 16.02
CA PRO A 323 -2.43 14.58 16.53
C PRO A 323 -3.88 14.55 17.02
N VAL A 324 -4.71 13.79 16.31
CA VAL A 324 -6.08 13.51 16.77
C VAL A 324 -5.99 12.62 17.99
N ASN A 325 -6.57 13.08 19.10
CA ASN A 325 -6.57 12.38 20.38
C ASN A 325 -7.78 11.43 20.51
N ARG A 326 -8.94 11.89 20.04
CA ARG A 326 -10.18 11.09 20.08
C ARG A 326 -11.16 11.54 19.00
N ILE A 327 -12.07 10.64 18.65
CA ILE A 327 -13.25 10.91 17.84
C ILE A 327 -14.38 11.35 18.77
N LEU A 328 -15.07 12.43 18.41
CA LEU A 328 -16.19 12.99 19.17
C LEU A 328 -17.50 12.37 18.68
N PHE A 329 -18.39 12.07 19.63
CA PHE A 329 -19.72 11.52 19.37
C PHE A 329 -20.79 12.40 19.99
N ASN A 330 -21.94 12.53 19.32
CA ASN A 330 -23.11 13.21 19.84
C ASN A 330 -23.91 12.28 20.78
N SER A 331 -25.00 12.79 21.34
CA SER A 331 -25.88 12.03 22.25
C SER A 331 -26.54 10.81 21.59
N ALA A 332 -26.64 10.78 20.28
CA ALA A 332 -27.14 9.63 19.50
C ALA A 332 -26.04 8.61 19.16
N GLN A 333 -24.84 8.74 19.74
CA GLN A 333 -23.65 7.92 19.43
C GLN A 333 -23.24 7.95 17.95
N GLU A 334 -23.43 9.07 17.27
CA GLU A 334 -22.97 9.31 15.91
C GLU A 334 -21.69 10.16 15.95
N ALA A 335 -20.69 9.80 15.13
CA ALA A 335 -19.48 10.62 15.02
C ALA A 335 -19.81 12.02 14.52
N CYS A 336 -19.29 13.05 15.19
CA CYS A 336 -19.60 14.44 14.91
C CYS A 336 -18.36 15.36 14.88
N GLY A 337 -17.16 14.81 14.99
CA GLY A 337 -15.93 15.59 14.98
C GLY A 337 -14.75 14.85 15.57
N VAL A 338 -13.70 15.57 15.83
CA VAL A 338 -12.47 15.07 16.47
C VAL A 338 -11.93 16.07 17.48
N SER A 339 -11.13 15.58 18.41
CA SER A 339 -10.30 16.39 19.30
C SER A 339 -8.84 16.28 18.86
N VAL A 340 -8.17 17.44 18.77
CA VAL A 340 -6.74 17.56 18.42
C VAL A 340 -5.99 18.10 19.62
N LEU A 341 -4.87 17.47 19.97
CA LEU A 341 -3.97 17.96 21.02
C LEU A 341 -2.98 18.99 20.47
N LYS A 342 -2.91 20.17 21.10
CA LYS A 342 -1.90 21.19 20.84
C LYS A 342 -1.18 21.54 22.15
N GLY A 343 -0.06 20.90 22.41
CA GLY A 343 0.56 20.95 23.73
C GLY A 343 -0.33 20.29 24.78
N GLN A 344 -0.85 21.08 25.74
CA GLN A 344 -1.81 20.64 26.76
C GLN A 344 -3.26 21.05 26.43
N GLU A 345 -3.47 21.82 25.37
CA GLU A 345 -4.79 22.30 24.94
C GLU A 345 -5.46 21.28 24.03
N GLU A 346 -6.74 21.02 24.26
CA GLU A 346 -7.58 20.17 23.45
C GLU A 346 -8.51 21.04 22.58
N VAL A 347 -8.34 20.95 21.26
CA VAL A 347 -9.14 21.70 20.29
C VAL A 347 -10.18 20.78 19.66
N HIS A 348 -11.46 21.07 19.83
CA HIS A 348 -12.55 20.33 19.23
C HIS A 348 -12.88 20.89 17.84
N ILE A 349 -12.96 20.01 16.84
CA ILE A 349 -13.31 20.36 15.47
C ILE A 349 -14.49 19.49 15.07
N HIS A 350 -15.57 20.12 14.59
CA HIS A 350 -16.81 19.44 14.24
C HIS A 350 -16.99 19.33 12.71
N ALA A 351 -17.49 18.17 12.29
CA ALA A 351 -17.96 17.91 10.93
C ALA A 351 -19.00 16.78 10.96
N PRO A 352 -19.95 16.75 10.02
CA PRO A 352 -20.98 15.71 9.96
C PRO A 352 -20.44 14.31 9.65
N MET A 353 -19.17 14.21 9.25
CA MET A 353 -18.52 12.97 8.84
C MET A 353 -17.07 12.93 9.32
N VAL A 354 -16.68 11.80 9.92
CA VAL A 354 -15.29 11.51 10.30
C VAL A 354 -14.81 10.26 9.54
N ILE A 355 -13.63 10.35 8.96
CA ILE A 355 -13.04 9.28 8.17
C ILE A 355 -11.66 8.99 8.73
N SER A 356 -11.38 7.74 9.11
CA SER A 356 -10.08 7.36 9.62
C SER A 356 -9.24 6.65 8.55
N ASN A 357 -8.06 7.21 8.31
CA ASN A 357 -6.93 6.61 7.58
C ASN A 357 -5.78 6.27 8.54
N ALA A 358 -6.05 6.20 9.84
CA ALA A 358 -5.06 5.90 10.88
C ALA A 358 -4.84 4.40 11.11
N GLY A 359 -5.53 3.54 10.34
CA GLY A 359 -5.56 2.10 10.55
C GLY A 359 -6.61 1.68 11.59
N ILE A 360 -7.00 0.41 11.51
CA ILE A 360 -8.12 -0.12 12.32
C ILE A 360 -7.80 -0.14 13.82
N PHE A 361 -6.58 -0.56 14.19
CA PHE A 361 -6.16 -0.63 15.59
C PHE A 361 -6.15 0.76 16.25
N ASN A 362 -5.49 1.75 15.60
CA ASN A 362 -5.51 3.11 16.12
C ASN A 362 -6.92 3.67 16.21
N THR A 363 -7.76 3.42 15.20
CA THR A 363 -9.13 3.90 15.18
C THR A 363 -9.94 3.32 16.33
N TYR A 364 -9.94 1.99 16.47
CA TYR A 364 -10.85 1.31 17.39
C TYR A 364 -10.32 1.21 18.82
N GLU A 365 -9.00 1.06 19.01
CA GLU A 365 -8.42 0.86 20.33
C GLU A 365 -7.95 2.15 21.01
N LYS A 366 -7.66 3.21 20.19
CA LYS A 366 -7.13 4.47 20.74
C LYS A 366 -8.08 5.66 20.56
N LEU A 367 -8.66 5.82 19.36
CA LEU A 367 -9.42 7.04 19.03
C LEU A 367 -10.90 6.97 19.43
N LEU A 368 -11.47 5.77 19.61
CA LEU A 368 -12.84 5.62 20.13
C LEU A 368 -12.90 5.80 21.65
N PRO A 369 -14.00 6.35 22.20
CA PRO A 369 -14.33 6.25 23.62
C PRO A 369 -14.38 4.79 24.10
N LYS A 370 -13.98 4.52 25.34
CA LYS A 370 -13.87 3.16 25.90
C LYS A 370 -15.18 2.37 25.82
N GLU A 371 -16.31 3.05 26.01
CA GLU A 371 -17.64 2.45 25.95
C GLU A 371 -17.95 1.93 24.53
N LEU A 372 -17.53 2.65 23.49
CA LEU A 372 -17.74 2.28 22.10
C LEU A 372 -16.74 1.21 21.64
N GLN A 373 -15.52 1.21 22.17
CA GLN A 373 -14.54 0.14 21.92
C GLN A 373 -15.11 -1.24 22.32
N ALA A 374 -15.84 -1.33 23.43
CA ALA A 374 -16.41 -2.56 23.96
C ALA A 374 -17.65 -3.08 23.21
N THR A 375 -18.14 -2.37 22.19
CA THR A 375 -19.33 -2.82 21.47
C THR A 375 -19.08 -4.12 20.69
N PRO A 376 -20.04 -5.08 20.67
CA PRO A 376 -19.84 -6.39 20.04
C PRO A 376 -19.42 -6.31 18.57
N ALA A 377 -19.92 -5.32 17.82
CA ALA A 377 -19.61 -5.16 16.41
C ALA A 377 -18.16 -4.68 16.19
N ILE A 378 -17.64 -3.79 17.03
CA ILE A 378 -16.23 -3.35 17.00
C ILE A 378 -15.32 -4.52 17.39
N GLN A 379 -15.65 -5.22 18.49
CA GLN A 379 -14.88 -6.38 18.95
C GLN A 379 -14.86 -7.51 17.90
N LYS A 380 -15.97 -7.76 17.19
CA LYS A 380 -16.00 -8.70 16.07
C LYS A 380 -15.01 -8.31 14.96
N GLN A 381 -14.96 -7.04 14.56
CA GLN A 381 -14.01 -6.60 13.53
C GLN A 381 -12.56 -6.70 14.01
N LEU A 382 -12.28 -6.31 15.27
CA LEU A 382 -10.94 -6.46 15.86
C LEU A 382 -10.50 -7.93 15.95
N SER A 383 -11.40 -8.85 16.27
CA SER A 383 -11.08 -10.28 16.33
C SER A 383 -10.73 -10.92 14.98
N MET A 384 -11.06 -10.24 13.88
CA MET A 384 -10.79 -10.71 12.52
C MET A 384 -9.44 -10.23 11.97
N VAL A 385 -8.79 -9.29 12.63
CA VAL A 385 -7.52 -8.69 12.18
C VAL A 385 -6.37 -9.09 13.10
N LYS A 386 -5.18 -9.13 12.51
CA LYS A 386 -3.91 -9.27 13.22
C LYS A 386 -2.98 -8.14 12.80
N HIS A 387 -2.01 -7.81 13.64
CA HIS A 387 -0.92 -6.92 13.26
C HIS A 387 -0.10 -7.56 12.14
N GLY A 388 0.24 -6.80 11.13
CA GLY A 388 1.13 -7.22 10.06
C GLY A 388 2.59 -7.31 10.50
N GLY A 389 3.43 -7.83 9.62
CA GLY A 389 4.87 -7.92 9.86
C GLY A 389 5.53 -6.56 10.01
N SER A 390 6.46 -6.47 10.95
CA SER A 390 7.30 -5.30 11.14
C SER A 390 8.64 -5.43 10.42
N GLY A 391 9.26 -4.31 10.10
CA GLY A 391 10.48 -4.24 9.32
C GLY A 391 11.42 -3.15 9.78
N LEU A 392 12.63 -3.22 9.26
CA LEU A 392 13.71 -2.28 9.49
C LEU A 392 14.15 -1.74 8.12
N SER A 393 14.33 -0.43 8.03
CA SER A 393 14.89 0.24 6.85
C SER A 393 16.22 0.88 7.18
N ILE A 394 17.25 0.61 6.36
CA ILE A 394 18.58 1.21 6.50
C ILE A 394 18.76 2.19 5.33
N PHE A 395 19.27 3.36 5.65
CA PHE A 395 19.44 4.47 4.72
C PHE A 395 20.92 4.77 4.54
N LEU A 396 21.42 4.63 3.31
CA LEU A 396 22.81 4.91 2.94
C LEU A 396 22.86 6.19 2.09
N GLY A 397 23.60 7.18 2.56
CA GLY A 397 23.99 8.36 1.79
C GLY A 397 25.39 8.14 1.23
N LEU A 398 25.54 8.18 -0.08
CA LEU A 398 26.72 7.78 -0.81
C LEU A 398 27.36 8.98 -1.54
N ASN A 399 28.67 9.13 -1.41
CA ASN A 399 29.47 10.11 -2.15
C ASN A 399 29.83 9.53 -3.52
N GLY A 400 29.21 10.04 -4.55
CA GLY A 400 29.38 9.65 -5.95
C GLY A 400 28.07 9.63 -6.71
N THR A 401 28.18 9.77 -8.02
CA THR A 401 27.03 9.63 -8.93
C THR A 401 26.62 8.17 -9.08
N LYS A 402 25.43 7.91 -9.61
CA LYS A 402 24.98 6.55 -9.88
C LYS A 402 25.90 5.80 -10.87
N GLU A 403 26.50 6.51 -11.82
CA GLU A 403 27.44 5.96 -12.80
C GLU A 403 28.77 5.53 -12.13
N GLU A 404 29.34 6.38 -11.28
CA GLU A 404 30.55 6.10 -10.52
C GLU A 404 30.37 4.91 -9.58
N LEU A 405 29.23 4.84 -8.90
CA LEU A 405 28.88 3.79 -7.95
C LEU A 405 28.28 2.54 -8.60
N GLY A 406 28.00 2.58 -9.91
CA GLY A 406 27.40 1.47 -10.66
C GLY A 406 25.95 1.17 -10.25
N LEU A 407 25.22 2.16 -9.72
CA LEU A 407 23.82 2.02 -9.32
C LEU A 407 22.91 2.08 -10.55
N LYS A 408 21.90 1.23 -10.55
CA LYS A 408 20.87 1.16 -11.59
C LYS A 408 19.49 1.41 -11.02
N ALA A 409 18.52 1.60 -11.90
CA ALA A 409 17.12 1.81 -11.53
C ALA A 409 16.40 0.52 -11.07
N ASP A 410 17.01 -0.66 -11.31
CA ASP A 410 16.49 -1.94 -10.82
C ASP A 410 16.58 -2.06 -9.28
N ASN A 411 15.82 -2.99 -8.73
CA ASN A 411 15.89 -3.32 -7.30
C ASN A 411 16.51 -4.70 -7.11
N TYR A 412 17.02 -4.95 -5.94
CA TYR A 412 17.68 -6.21 -5.60
C TYR A 412 16.94 -6.88 -4.43
N TRP A 413 16.57 -8.14 -4.65
CA TRP A 413 16.01 -9.03 -3.63
C TRP A 413 17.05 -10.11 -3.33
N ILE A 414 17.72 -9.99 -2.21
CA ILE A 414 18.90 -10.79 -1.87
C ILE A 414 18.53 -11.76 -0.76
N PHE A 415 18.63 -13.06 -1.05
CA PHE A 415 18.32 -14.14 -0.13
C PHE A 415 19.55 -15.04 0.05
N PRO A 416 19.92 -15.40 1.29
CA PRO A 416 21.04 -16.28 1.54
C PRO A 416 20.79 -17.74 1.13
N ASP A 417 19.53 -18.16 0.99
CA ASP A 417 19.12 -19.50 0.59
C ASP A 417 17.87 -19.47 -0.31
N ASN A 418 17.56 -20.59 -0.97
CA ASN A 418 16.34 -20.79 -1.76
C ASN A 418 15.22 -21.48 -0.99
N ASN A 419 15.46 -21.97 0.23
CA ASN A 419 14.46 -22.54 1.13
C ASN A 419 13.93 -21.47 2.08
N TYR A 420 13.01 -20.63 1.57
CA TYR A 420 12.48 -19.48 2.33
C TYR A 420 11.77 -19.88 3.62
N GLU A 421 11.10 -21.04 3.65
CA GLU A 421 10.36 -21.48 4.85
C GLU A 421 11.30 -21.77 6.01
N GLU A 422 12.30 -22.61 5.78
CA GLU A 422 13.30 -22.95 6.79
C GLU A 422 14.11 -21.73 7.22
N MET A 423 14.54 -20.92 6.27
CA MET A 423 15.31 -19.71 6.51
C MET A 423 14.54 -18.71 7.39
N LEU A 424 13.26 -18.45 7.09
CA LEU A 424 12.42 -17.53 7.86
C LEU A 424 12.04 -18.10 9.23
N ASP A 425 11.76 -19.41 9.32
CA ASP A 425 11.48 -20.06 10.60
C ASP A 425 12.70 -19.99 11.54
N ASN A 426 13.90 -20.26 11.01
CA ASN A 426 15.15 -20.14 11.78
C ASN A 426 15.38 -18.68 12.24
N TYR A 427 15.12 -17.71 11.36
CA TYR A 427 15.27 -16.29 11.69
C TYR A 427 14.30 -15.84 12.79
N PHE A 428 13.01 -16.13 12.64
CA PHE A 428 12.00 -15.63 13.59
C PHE A 428 11.98 -16.38 14.93
N ARG A 429 12.39 -17.66 14.96
CA ARG A 429 12.44 -18.48 16.17
C ARG A 429 13.83 -18.56 16.80
N GLY A 430 14.85 -18.11 16.09
CA GLY A 430 16.23 -18.12 16.54
C GLY A 430 16.52 -17.11 17.64
N ASP A 431 17.71 -17.18 18.19
CA ASP A 431 18.22 -16.18 19.11
C ASP A 431 18.34 -14.82 18.40
N ARG A 432 17.81 -13.76 19.02
CA ARG A 432 17.83 -12.40 18.47
C ARG A 432 19.22 -11.92 18.07
N GLU A 433 20.22 -12.21 18.93
CA GLU A 433 21.60 -11.72 18.77
C GLU A 433 22.32 -12.39 17.59
N GLU A 434 21.93 -13.63 17.27
CA GLU A 434 22.44 -14.34 16.09
C GLU A 434 21.60 -14.05 14.84
N SER A 435 20.29 -14.01 14.97
CA SER A 435 19.40 -13.77 13.85
C SER A 435 19.63 -12.40 13.20
N CYS A 436 19.88 -11.34 13.98
CA CYS A 436 20.13 -9.99 13.44
C CYS A 436 21.40 -9.89 12.59
N LYS A 437 22.32 -10.86 12.70
CA LYS A 437 23.53 -10.95 11.85
C LYS A 437 23.28 -11.71 10.55
N ASN A 438 22.20 -12.51 10.48
CA ASN A 438 21.89 -13.41 9.38
C ASN A 438 20.54 -13.04 8.76
N LEU A 439 20.49 -11.90 8.07
CA LEU A 439 19.24 -11.37 7.48
C LEU A 439 18.66 -12.36 6.47
N PRO A 440 17.38 -12.73 6.60
CA PRO A 440 16.75 -13.73 5.72
C PRO A 440 16.43 -13.15 4.33
N VAL A 441 16.30 -11.85 4.24
CA VAL A 441 16.14 -11.10 3.00
C VAL A 441 16.72 -9.71 3.17
N LEU A 442 17.38 -9.22 2.14
CA LEU A 442 17.72 -7.81 2.03
C LEU A 442 17.18 -7.30 0.70
N PHE A 443 16.18 -6.44 0.78
CA PHE A 443 15.73 -5.65 -0.37
C PHE A 443 16.61 -4.40 -0.47
N ALA A 444 17.17 -4.11 -1.65
CA ALA A 444 17.99 -2.93 -1.89
C ALA A 444 17.45 -2.13 -3.09
N SER A 445 17.31 -0.82 -2.90
CA SER A 445 16.73 0.09 -3.88
C SER A 445 17.46 1.43 -3.86
N SER A 446 17.77 1.99 -5.03
CA SER A 446 18.41 3.30 -5.16
C SER A 446 17.46 4.33 -5.75
N PRO A 447 16.80 5.18 -4.95
CA PRO A 447 15.94 6.26 -5.44
C PRO A 447 16.69 7.22 -6.37
N SER A 448 17.95 7.51 -6.05
CA SER A 448 18.81 8.39 -6.86
C SER A 448 19.09 7.87 -8.28
N ALA A 449 19.06 6.57 -8.48
CA ALA A 449 19.25 5.97 -9.79
C ALA A 449 17.97 5.96 -10.64
N LYS A 450 16.79 6.03 -9.99
CA LYS A 450 15.47 5.98 -10.64
C LYS A 450 14.97 7.34 -11.10
N ASP A 451 15.33 8.40 -10.38
CA ASP A 451 14.83 9.76 -10.64
C ASP A 451 15.72 10.53 -11.60
N SER A 452 15.22 10.83 -12.80
CA SER A 452 15.95 11.60 -13.80
C SER A 452 16.30 13.02 -13.34
N THR A 453 15.59 13.58 -12.35
CA THR A 453 15.85 14.92 -11.79
C THR A 453 16.79 14.91 -10.60
N TRP A 454 17.32 13.75 -10.22
CA TRP A 454 18.14 13.63 -9.01
C TRP A 454 19.37 14.55 -9.02
N ASN A 455 20.11 14.57 -10.11
CA ASN A 455 21.32 15.39 -10.22
C ASN A 455 21.07 16.91 -10.14
N GLU A 456 19.85 17.37 -10.46
CA GLU A 456 19.45 18.78 -10.28
C GLU A 456 19.31 19.15 -8.80
N ARG A 457 18.95 18.16 -7.95
CA ARG A 457 18.67 18.34 -6.53
C ARG A 457 19.84 17.97 -5.60
N SER A 458 20.63 17.00 -6.01
CA SER A 458 21.70 16.41 -5.19
C SER A 458 22.90 15.99 -6.06
N PRO A 459 23.59 16.95 -6.73
CA PRO A 459 24.70 16.63 -7.62
C PRO A 459 25.84 15.94 -6.87
N GLY A 460 26.44 14.92 -7.48
CA GLY A 460 27.56 14.14 -6.92
C GLY A 460 27.21 13.25 -5.73
N LYS A 461 25.93 13.07 -5.42
CA LYS A 461 25.44 12.25 -4.32
C LYS A 461 24.47 11.20 -4.81
N SER A 462 24.45 10.05 -4.12
CA SER A 462 23.45 8.99 -4.35
C SER A 462 22.89 8.49 -3.04
N THR A 463 21.76 7.78 -3.11
CA THR A 463 21.16 7.17 -1.94
C THR A 463 20.77 5.73 -2.23
N MET A 464 20.80 4.90 -1.20
CA MET A 464 20.28 3.54 -1.22
C MET A 464 19.44 3.31 0.03
N THR A 465 18.31 2.66 -0.13
CA THR A 465 17.46 2.20 0.97
C THR A 465 17.46 0.68 0.98
N LEU A 466 17.73 0.10 2.13
CA LEU A 466 17.72 -1.33 2.36
C LEU A 466 16.58 -1.67 3.30
N VAL A 467 15.85 -2.76 3.03
CA VAL A 467 14.74 -3.20 3.88
C VAL A 467 14.90 -4.67 4.23
N SER A 468 14.68 -5.01 5.49
CA SER A 468 14.65 -6.38 5.99
C SER A 468 13.57 -6.56 7.04
N PHE A 469 13.27 -7.81 7.40
CA PHE A 469 12.41 -8.11 8.53
C PHE A 469 13.10 -7.76 9.86
N ALA A 470 12.33 -7.24 10.79
CA ALA A 470 12.74 -7.02 12.16
C ALA A 470 11.51 -7.14 13.07
N PRO A 471 11.36 -8.25 13.84
CA PRO A 471 10.23 -8.43 14.73
C PRO A 471 10.13 -7.30 15.76
N PHE A 472 8.91 -6.77 15.95
CA PHE A 472 8.65 -5.71 16.94
C PHE A 472 9.06 -6.14 18.36
N GLU A 473 8.85 -7.39 18.70
CA GLU A 473 9.14 -7.98 19.99
C GLU A 473 10.64 -7.86 20.37
N TRP A 474 11.51 -7.81 19.37
CA TRP A 474 12.95 -7.61 19.60
C TRP A 474 13.29 -6.20 20.08
N PHE A 475 12.39 -5.24 19.84
CA PHE A 475 12.56 -3.82 20.17
C PHE A 475 11.58 -3.34 21.24
N GLU A 476 10.58 -4.11 21.62
CA GLU A 476 9.45 -3.69 22.45
C GLU A 476 9.89 -3.11 23.81
N GLN A 477 10.92 -3.65 24.41
CA GLN A 477 11.44 -3.17 25.71
C GLN A 477 11.83 -1.69 25.71
N TRP A 478 12.13 -1.10 24.55
CA TRP A 478 12.51 0.31 24.41
C TRP A 478 11.38 1.20 23.86
N LYS A 479 10.16 0.71 23.78
CA LYS A 479 9.04 1.44 23.14
C LYS A 479 8.70 2.76 23.82
N ASP A 480 8.89 2.83 25.14
CA ASP A 480 8.56 4.00 25.96
C ASP A 480 9.74 5.00 26.10
N GLU A 481 10.90 4.65 25.56
CA GLU A 481 12.05 5.56 25.52
C GLU A 481 11.86 6.67 24.47
N LYS A 482 12.42 7.86 24.78
CA LYS A 482 12.35 9.00 23.84
C LYS A 482 13.01 8.65 22.50
N VAL A 483 12.31 8.88 21.41
CA VAL A 483 12.75 8.54 20.04
C VAL A 483 14.14 9.08 19.70
N THR A 484 14.46 10.29 20.17
CA THR A 484 15.74 10.97 19.89
C THR A 484 16.88 10.55 20.83
N ASN A 485 16.58 9.81 21.91
CA ASN A 485 17.58 9.45 22.91
C ASN A 485 17.30 8.08 23.54
N ARG A 486 17.37 7.04 22.73
CA ARG A 486 17.26 5.65 23.18
C ARG A 486 18.58 5.14 23.76
N SER A 487 18.50 4.14 24.61
CA SER A 487 19.60 3.52 25.35
C SER A 487 20.73 2.97 24.46
N ALA A 488 21.86 2.69 25.07
CA ALA A 488 23.04 2.12 24.38
C ALA A 488 22.73 0.74 23.79
N ASP A 489 21.97 -0.10 24.51
CA ASP A 489 21.62 -1.45 24.07
C ASP A 489 20.73 -1.44 22.82
N TYR A 490 19.76 -0.50 22.76
CA TYR A 490 18.98 -0.28 21.54
C TYR A 490 19.88 0.09 20.34
N LYS A 491 20.82 1.00 20.56
CA LYS A 491 21.77 1.42 19.52
C LYS A 491 22.67 0.28 19.09
N ALA A 492 23.13 -0.56 20.04
CA ALA A 492 23.94 -1.72 19.74
C ALA A 492 23.19 -2.77 18.90
N LEU A 493 21.94 -3.08 19.23
CA LEU A 493 21.12 -3.98 18.40
C LEU A 493 20.90 -3.41 17.00
N LYS A 494 20.55 -2.14 16.90
CA LYS A 494 20.37 -1.43 15.62
C LYS A 494 21.65 -1.51 14.77
N GLN A 495 22.83 -1.34 15.40
CA GLN A 495 24.12 -1.40 14.71
C GLN A 495 24.40 -2.78 14.12
N LYS A 496 24.03 -3.87 14.80
CA LYS A 496 24.18 -5.23 14.25
C LYS A 496 23.43 -5.44 12.94
N PHE A 497 22.20 -4.92 12.84
CA PHE A 497 21.45 -4.95 11.58
C PHE A 497 22.14 -4.13 10.48
N ILE A 498 22.65 -2.96 10.83
CA ILE A 498 23.39 -2.10 9.90
C ILE A 498 24.63 -2.83 9.38
N ASP A 499 25.42 -3.42 10.28
CA ASP A 499 26.66 -4.11 9.91
C ASP A 499 26.39 -5.31 9.00
N ALA A 500 25.39 -6.14 9.34
CA ALA A 500 25.00 -7.29 8.54
C ALA A 500 24.54 -6.89 7.13
N ALA A 501 23.69 -5.85 7.01
CA ALA A 501 23.25 -5.34 5.74
C ALA A 501 24.38 -4.72 4.91
N LEU A 502 25.29 -4.01 5.58
CA LEU A 502 26.43 -3.38 4.92
C LEU A 502 27.39 -4.39 4.31
N GLU A 503 27.65 -5.52 4.98
CA GLU A 503 28.46 -6.60 4.42
C GLU A 503 27.87 -7.12 3.11
N VAL A 504 26.53 -7.31 3.05
CA VAL A 504 25.84 -7.73 1.82
C VAL A 504 25.96 -6.66 0.73
N VAL A 505 25.79 -5.37 1.09
CA VAL A 505 25.92 -4.26 0.12
C VAL A 505 27.32 -4.19 -0.48
N LEU A 506 28.36 -4.28 0.34
CA LEU A 506 29.76 -4.22 -0.12
C LEU A 506 30.14 -5.41 -1.01
N GLU A 507 29.49 -6.57 -0.79
CA GLU A 507 29.65 -7.75 -1.67
C GLU A 507 28.93 -7.57 -3.01
N VAL A 508 27.66 -7.16 -2.98
CA VAL A 508 26.80 -7.13 -4.17
C VAL A 508 27.08 -5.91 -5.05
N PHE A 509 27.51 -4.80 -4.44
CA PHE A 509 27.81 -3.54 -5.13
C PHE A 509 29.28 -3.16 -4.97
N PRO A 510 30.21 -3.79 -5.69
CA PRO A 510 31.66 -3.66 -5.43
C PRO A 510 32.23 -2.27 -5.68
N LYS A 511 31.51 -1.38 -6.36
CA LYS A 511 31.90 0.03 -6.49
C LYS A 511 31.53 0.89 -5.27
N ILE A 512 30.69 0.38 -4.38
CA ILE A 512 30.41 0.99 -3.09
C ILE A 512 31.46 0.51 -2.11
N THR A 513 32.35 1.41 -1.70
CA THR A 513 33.38 1.16 -0.69
C THR A 513 33.06 1.92 0.59
N ARG A 514 33.66 1.55 1.73
CA ARG A 514 33.33 2.18 3.02
C ARG A 514 33.58 3.69 3.04
N ASP A 515 34.58 4.17 2.34
CA ASP A 515 34.91 5.59 2.18
C ASP A 515 33.88 6.38 1.34
N LYS A 516 33.06 5.70 0.55
CA LYS A 516 31.96 6.31 -0.20
C LYS A 516 30.69 6.52 0.65
N ILE A 517 30.60 5.93 1.82
CA ILE A 517 29.43 6.02 2.70
C ILE A 517 29.58 7.23 3.62
N GLU A 518 28.90 8.35 3.31
CA GLU A 518 28.90 9.56 4.14
C GLU A 518 27.85 9.55 5.23
N TYR A 519 26.77 8.78 5.03
CA TYR A 519 25.67 8.66 5.97
C TYR A 519 25.14 7.24 6.02
N ILE A 520 24.90 6.75 7.23
CA ILE A 520 24.20 5.50 7.48
C ILE A 520 23.37 5.62 8.74
N ASP A 521 22.12 5.24 8.66
CA ASP A 521 21.22 5.11 9.80
C ASP A 521 20.12 4.10 9.50
N ALA A 522 19.40 3.66 10.54
CA ALA A 522 18.29 2.72 10.38
C ALA A 522 17.03 3.17 11.13
N GLY A 523 15.90 3.02 10.47
CA GLY A 523 14.58 3.07 11.08
C GLY A 523 14.14 1.67 11.50
N THR A 524 13.89 1.46 12.80
CA THR A 524 13.44 0.20 13.38
C THR A 524 11.91 0.14 13.46
N PRO A 525 11.30 -0.98 13.91
CA PRO A 525 9.87 -1.02 14.21
C PRO A 525 9.39 0.11 15.13
N LEU A 526 10.22 0.55 16.09
CA LEU A 526 9.88 1.70 16.95
C LEU A 526 9.92 3.04 16.22
N THR A 527 10.67 3.14 15.13
CA THR A 527 10.66 4.31 14.23
C THR A 527 9.34 4.37 13.47
N ASN A 528 8.87 3.23 12.95
CA ASN A 528 7.56 3.12 12.30
C ASN A 528 6.41 3.40 13.27
N MET A 529 6.50 2.90 14.51
CA MET A 529 5.53 3.20 15.56
C MET A 529 5.39 4.71 15.79
N HIS A 530 6.50 5.44 15.79
CA HIS A 530 6.51 6.88 16.05
C HIS A 530 6.07 7.71 14.82
N TYR A 531 6.71 7.48 13.66
CA TYR A 531 6.57 8.37 12.50
C TYR A 531 5.37 8.04 11.61
N ILE A 532 4.95 6.79 11.50
CA ILE A 532 3.80 6.40 10.69
C ILE A 532 2.63 5.87 11.52
N GLY A 533 2.74 5.88 12.84
CA GLY A 533 1.66 5.49 13.74
C GLY A 533 1.33 4.01 13.72
N ALA A 534 2.22 3.14 13.25
CA ALA A 534 2.04 1.69 13.22
C ALA A 534 2.17 1.11 14.65
N PRO A 535 1.11 0.56 15.30
CA PRO A 535 1.12 0.22 16.72
C PRO A 535 2.19 -0.79 17.14
N LYS A 536 2.57 -1.71 16.25
CA LYS A 536 3.68 -2.66 16.41
C LYS A 536 4.73 -2.53 15.31
N GLY A 537 4.91 -1.33 14.78
CA GLY A 537 5.91 -1.05 13.75
C GLY A 537 5.62 -1.73 12.41
N GLU A 538 4.37 -2.10 12.14
CA GLU A 538 3.94 -2.77 10.91
C GLU A 538 4.26 -1.94 9.67
N VAL A 539 4.79 -2.60 8.64
CA VAL A 539 5.07 -1.93 7.35
C VAL A 539 3.78 -1.72 6.54
N TYR A 540 2.87 -2.68 6.63
CA TYR A 540 1.65 -2.72 5.79
C TYR A 540 0.33 -2.71 6.58
N GLY A 541 0.33 -2.26 7.84
CA GLY A 541 -0.85 -2.22 8.70
C GLY A 541 -1.27 -3.62 9.16
N ILE A 542 -2.52 -4.02 8.92
CA ILE A 542 -2.99 -5.37 9.29
C ILE A 542 -2.33 -6.45 8.44
N ASP A 543 -2.30 -7.68 8.98
CA ASP A 543 -1.76 -8.86 8.31
C ASP A 543 -2.46 -9.14 6.97
N HIS A 544 -1.67 -9.52 5.96
CA HIS A 544 -2.11 -9.86 4.61
C HIS A 544 -2.05 -11.37 4.31
N GLY A 545 -2.04 -12.21 5.35
CA GLY A 545 -2.07 -13.67 5.25
C GLY A 545 -3.40 -14.22 4.74
N MET A 546 -3.61 -15.52 4.93
CA MET A 546 -4.74 -16.28 4.37
C MET A 546 -6.11 -15.69 4.70
N THR A 547 -6.33 -15.25 5.95
CA THR A 547 -7.61 -14.71 6.41
C THR A 547 -8.00 -13.38 5.76
N ARG A 548 -7.03 -12.65 5.22
CA ARG A 548 -7.24 -11.34 4.59
C ARG A 548 -8.27 -11.40 3.45
N PHE A 549 -8.30 -12.49 2.72
CA PHE A 549 -9.17 -12.68 1.56
C PHE A 549 -10.31 -13.66 1.83
N ASP A 550 -10.60 -13.95 3.10
CA ASP A 550 -11.85 -14.61 3.46
C ASP A 550 -13.04 -13.74 3.02
N PRO A 551 -14.06 -14.32 2.36
CA PRO A 551 -15.23 -13.56 1.92
C PRO A 551 -15.98 -12.85 3.06
N GLU A 552 -16.08 -13.48 4.26
CA GLU A 552 -16.70 -12.84 5.42
C GLU A 552 -15.89 -11.64 5.88
N PHE A 553 -14.54 -11.77 5.93
CA PHE A 553 -13.64 -10.66 6.23
C PHE A 553 -13.91 -9.48 5.28
N ASN A 554 -13.90 -9.73 3.96
CA ASN A 554 -14.09 -8.68 2.97
C ASN A 554 -15.48 -8.03 3.02
N THR A 555 -16.48 -8.74 3.53
CA THR A 555 -17.83 -8.21 3.72
C THR A 555 -17.94 -7.32 4.95
N LEU A 556 -17.26 -7.66 6.04
CA LEU A 556 -17.33 -6.94 7.31
C LEU A 556 -16.30 -5.80 7.40
N MET A 557 -15.11 -5.99 6.80
CA MET A 557 -14.07 -4.95 6.71
C MET A 557 -14.35 -4.05 5.50
N ARG A 558 -15.23 -3.09 5.71
CA ARG A 558 -15.78 -2.19 4.68
C ARG A 558 -15.67 -0.72 5.10
N PRO A 559 -15.89 0.24 4.18
CA PRO A 559 -15.79 1.66 4.52
C PRO A 559 -16.68 2.09 5.70
N GLN A 560 -17.92 1.61 5.73
CA GLN A 560 -18.84 1.91 6.85
C GLN A 560 -18.42 1.13 8.09
N THR A 561 -18.16 1.83 9.18
CA THR A 561 -18.00 1.21 10.49
C THR A 561 -19.38 0.88 11.10
N PRO A 562 -19.41 0.09 12.18
CA PRO A 562 -20.64 -0.07 12.96
C PRO A 562 -21.18 1.23 13.62
N LEU A 563 -20.36 2.28 13.67
CA LEU A 563 -20.70 3.59 14.26
C LEU A 563 -21.07 4.56 13.13
N LYS A 564 -22.24 5.16 13.24
CA LYS A 564 -22.76 6.08 12.23
C LYS A 564 -21.86 7.30 12.06
N ASN A 565 -21.70 7.78 10.82
CA ASN A 565 -20.85 8.90 10.42
C ASN A 565 -19.34 8.69 10.62
N LEU A 566 -18.91 7.49 11.03
CA LEU A 566 -17.51 7.08 11.08
C LEU A 566 -17.21 6.10 9.93
N TYR A 567 -16.19 6.42 9.15
CA TYR A 567 -15.74 5.62 8.01
C TYR A 567 -14.26 5.24 8.13
N LEU A 568 -13.88 4.13 7.48
CA LEU A 568 -12.49 3.72 7.31
C LEU A 568 -12.06 3.90 5.86
N THR A 569 -10.77 4.20 5.65
CA THR A 569 -10.12 4.24 4.34
C THR A 569 -8.68 3.73 4.44
N GLY A 570 -7.98 3.60 3.32
CA GLY A 570 -6.58 3.20 3.30
C GLY A 570 -6.35 1.70 3.11
N GLN A 571 -5.10 1.27 3.38
CA GLN A 571 -4.65 -0.10 3.08
C GLN A 571 -5.34 -1.19 3.94
N ASP A 572 -5.67 -0.92 5.18
CA ASP A 572 -6.38 -1.87 6.04
C ASP A 572 -7.75 -2.24 5.47
N LEU A 573 -8.36 -1.31 4.75
CA LEU A 573 -9.67 -1.53 4.15
C LEU A 573 -9.61 -2.44 2.92
N PHE A 574 -8.59 -2.32 2.06
CA PHE A 574 -8.56 -3.02 0.77
C PHE A 574 -7.42 -4.04 0.67
N THR A 575 -6.18 -3.60 0.48
CA THR A 575 -4.97 -4.42 0.47
C THR A 575 -3.74 -3.53 0.72
N CYS A 576 -2.55 -4.14 0.84
CA CYS A 576 -1.32 -3.44 1.18
C CYS A 576 -0.86 -2.40 0.15
N GLY A 577 -0.01 -1.49 0.64
CA GLY A 577 0.80 -0.59 -0.15
C GLY A 577 0.01 0.53 -0.83
N PHE A 578 0.69 1.20 -1.77
CA PHE A 578 0.18 2.39 -2.45
C PHE A 578 -1.13 2.13 -3.22
N GLY A 579 -1.15 1.08 -4.05
CA GLY A 579 -2.33 0.72 -4.85
C GLY A 579 -3.51 0.30 -3.98
N GLY A 580 -3.26 -0.47 -2.92
CA GLY A 580 -4.30 -0.91 -1.99
C GLY A 580 -4.90 0.23 -1.18
N ALA A 581 -4.07 1.18 -0.73
CA ALA A 581 -4.54 2.36 -0.02
C ALA A 581 -5.39 3.27 -0.92
N LEU A 582 -5.02 3.43 -2.19
CA LEU A 582 -5.80 4.19 -3.16
C LEU A 582 -7.13 3.48 -3.51
N ALA A 583 -7.12 2.15 -3.66
CA ALA A 583 -8.35 1.37 -3.84
C ALA A 583 -9.28 1.47 -2.61
N GLY A 584 -8.71 1.55 -1.40
CA GLY A 584 -9.44 1.87 -0.18
C GLY A 584 -10.11 3.24 -0.23
N ALA A 585 -9.41 4.26 -0.76
CA ALA A 585 -9.97 5.60 -0.97
C ALA A 585 -11.13 5.59 -1.99
N LEU A 586 -10.97 4.88 -3.12
CA LEU A 586 -12.03 4.71 -4.11
C LEU A 586 -13.25 3.98 -3.51
N SER A 587 -13.02 2.94 -2.71
CA SER A 587 -14.11 2.20 -2.05
C SER A 587 -14.85 3.06 -1.03
N CYS A 588 -14.12 3.83 -0.20
CA CYS A 588 -14.72 4.75 0.77
C CYS A 588 -15.47 5.89 0.07
N GLY A 589 -14.86 6.50 -0.94
CA GLY A 589 -15.50 7.50 -1.78
C GLY A 589 -16.76 6.98 -2.47
N SER A 590 -16.74 5.72 -2.93
CA SER A 590 -17.90 5.09 -3.55
C SER A 590 -19.11 5.02 -2.61
N VAL A 591 -18.85 4.69 -1.35
CA VAL A 591 -19.89 4.63 -0.31
C VAL A 591 -20.42 6.02 0.01
N ILE A 592 -19.53 6.98 0.29
CA ILE A 592 -19.90 8.34 0.68
C ILE A 592 -20.66 9.06 -0.44
N LEU A 593 -20.23 8.88 -1.67
CA LEU A 593 -20.84 9.51 -2.85
C LEU A 593 -22.01 8.71 -3.45
N ASN A 594 -22.35 7.57 -2.86
CA ASN A 594 -23.37 6.65 -3.41
C ASN A 594 -23.16 6.38 -4.90
N ARG A 595 -21.92 6.03 -5.28
CA ARG A 595 -21.51 5.82 -6.68
C ARG A 595 -20.33 4.85 -6.75
N ASN A 596 -20.27 3.99 -7.77
CA ASN A 596 -19.14 3.06 -7.92
C ASN A 596 -17.95 3.72 -8.62
N LEU A 597 -17.02 4.30 -7.84
CA LEU A 597 -15.84 4.99 -8.35
C LEU A 597 -14.81 4.05 -9.03
N HIS A 598 -14.83 2.76 -8.75
CA HIS A 598 -13.99 1.79 -9.46
C HIS A 598 -14.45 1.65 -10.93
N LEU A 599 -15.75 1.63 -11.18
CA LEU A 599 -16.28 1.63 -12.54
C LEU A 599 -16.07 2.98 -13.23
N ASP A 600 -16.20 4.08 -12.51
CA ASP A 600 -15.92 5.41 -13.05
C ASP A 600 -14.45 5.55 -13.46
N ALA A 601 -13.51 4.98 -12.71
CA ALA A 601 -12.10 4.93 -13.08
C ALA A 601 -11.86 4.12 -14.37
N ILE A 602 -12.56 3.00 -14.55
CA ILE A 602 -12.51 2.21 -15.79
C ILE A 602 -13.11 3.00 -16.97
N ALA A 603 -14.23 3.67 -16.77
CA ALA A 603 -14.86 4.51 -17.78
C ALA A 603 -13.97 5.71 -18.16
N LEU A 604 -13.32 6.34 -17.16
CA LEU A 604 -12.32 7.38 -17.35
C LEU A 604 -11.18 6.90 -18.25
N ALA A 605 -10.59 5.75 -17.93
CA ALA A 605 -9.48 5.20 -18.72
C ALA A 605 -9.87 4.95 -20.18
N LYS A 606 -11.08 4.40 -20.42
CA LYS A 606 -11.61 4.22 -21.77
C LYS A 606 -11.76 5.54 -22.53
N ARG A 607 -12.28 6.58 -21.86
CA ARG A 607 -12.44 7.92 -22.41
C ARG A 607 -11.09 8.55 -22.75
N MET A 608 -10.12 8.51 -21.84
CA MET A 608 -8.79 9.03 -22.05
C MET A 608 -8.05 8.33 -23.19
N LYS A 609 -8.17 7.01 -23.28
CA LYS A 609 -7.61 6.23 -24.39
C LYS A 609 -8.21 6.63 -25.75
N HIS A 610 -9.51 6.89 -25.81
CA HIS A 610 -10.17 7.35 -27.03
C HIS A 610 -9.68 8.74 -27.44
N LEU A 611 -9.56 9.68 -26.47
CA LEU A 611 -9.04 11.02 -26.72
C LEU A 611 -7.58 11.00 -27.22
N SER A 612 -6.74 10.17 -26.61
CA SER A 612 -5.33 10.00 -27.02
C SER A 612 -5.20 9.51 -28.47
N LYS A 613 -6.01 8.52 -28.88
CA LYS A 613 -6.06 8.02 -30.27
C LYS A 613 -6.48 9.12 -31.25
N LYS A 614 -7.56 9.84 -30.92
CA LYS A 614 -8.03 10.95 -31.76
C LYS A 614 -6.99 12.05 -31.94
N MET A 615 -6.18 12.34 -30.92
CA MET A 615 -5.10 13.33 -31.00
C MET A 615 -3.92 12.84 -31.84
N LYS A 616 -3.66 11.52 -31.90
CA LYS A 616 -2.60 10.91 -32.71
C LYS A 616 -3.03 10.67 -34.17
N GLY A 617 -4.28 10.95 -34.54
CA GLY A 617 -4.81 10.74 -35.90
C GLY A 617 -5.10 9.28 -36.24
N GLU A 618 -5.21 8.42 -35.22
CA GLU A 618 -5.56 7.00 -35.34
C GLU A 618 -7.09 6.77 -35.18
#